data_17f4f6b5216912a64a6e264ca9843592
#
_entry.id   17f4f6b5216912a64a6e264ca9843592
#
_cell.length_a   1.000
_cell.length_b   1.000
_cell.length_c   1.000
_cell.angle_alpha   90.00
_cell.angle_beta   90.00
_cell.angle_gamma   90.00
#
_symmetry.space_group_name_H-M   'P 1'
#
loop_
_entity.id
_entity.type
_entity.pdbx_description
1 polymer ?
#
loop_
_entity_poly.entity_id
_entity_poly.type
_entity_poly.pdbx_seq_one_letter_code
_entity_poly.pdbx_strand_id
1 'polypeptide(L)'
;MTSLDHSNRLATPPLPHFSELEATQYYWGLPSNPRLIARTGGPWDPPSDPEAYPRAKELRGLRKHELFDVWEDHLALKVHNILNQNQVSWSSVDIVRIAYVDEPDANLILWIGVSSTPTRLSYDVGIKVAAQCKRLLLGYGIQDVDVELRESNFVG
;
A
#
# COMPACT_ATOMS: atom_id res chain seq x y z
N MET A 1 13.08 -6.33 -33.44
CA MET A 1 12.83 -6.47 -33.26
C MET A 1 12.71 -6.49 -33.05
N THR A 2 12.77 -6.64 -32.73
CA THR A 2 12.51 -6.77 -32.36
C THR A 2 12.55 -7.01 -31.79
N SER A 3 12.54 -7.25 -31.50
CA SER A 3 12.34 -7.51 -30.95
C SER A 3 12.58 -7.68 -30.37
N LEU A 4 12.65 -7.89 -30.03
CA LEU A 4 12.55 -8.10 -29.58
C LEU A 4 12.51 -8.30 -29.27
N ASP A 5 12.55 -8.52 -29.29
CA ASP A 5 12.23 -8.86 -29.11
C ASP A 5 12.16 -9.23 -28.91
N HIS A 6 12.13 -9.71 -28.58
CA HIS A 6 11.76 -10.26 -28.39
C HIS A 6 11.85 -10.86 -27.92
N SER A 7 11.89 -11.04 -27.91
CA SER A 7 11.87 -11.65 -27.47
C SER A 7 12.18 -11.92 -26.76
N ASN A 8 12.44 -12.01 -26.38
CA ASN A 8 12.54 -12.14 -25.73
C ASN A 8 12.29 -11.90 -25.35
N ARG A 9 11.87 -11.65 -25.83
CA ARG A 9 11.24 -11.51 -25.22
C ARG A 9 10.95 -12.35 -24.54
N LEU A 10 11.35 -12.67 -24.57
CA LEU A 10 11.11 -13.61 -23.88
C LEU A 10 10.29 -13.63 -22.90
N ALA A 11 9.97 -14.28 -22.58
CA ALA A 11 8.96 -14.23 -21.61
C ALA A 11 9.37 -13.30 -20.50
N THR A 12 9.11 -12.03 -20.67
CA THR A 12 9.15 -11.10 -19.58
C THR A 12 8.16 -11.62 -18.55
N PRO A 13 8.58 -11.88 -17.32
CA PRO A 13 7.62 -12.22 -16.31
C PRO A 13 6.58 -11.12 -16.26
N PRO A 14 5.33 -11.45 -16.01
CA PRO A 14 4.33 -10.42 -15.82
C PRO A 14 4.81 -9.42 -14.77
N LEU A 15 4.35 -8.18 -14.88
CA LEU A 15 4.62 -7.18 -13.88
C LEU A 15 4.43 -7.78 -12.51
N PRO A 16 5.29 -7.42 -11.56
CA PRO A 16 5.21 -8.02 -10.26
C PRO A 16 3.85 -7.79 -9.65
N HIS A 17 3.09 -8.82 -9.57
CA HIS A 17 1.95 -8.88 -8.70
C HIS A 17 2.46 -9.27 -7.34
N PHE A 18 1.76 -8.86 -6.31
CA PHE A 18 2.01 -9.49 -5.04
C PHE A 18 1.69 -10.97 -5.18
N SER A 19 2.52 -11.79 -4.59
CA SER A 19 2.12 -13.17 -4.38
C SER A 19 0.85 -13.16 -3.52
N GLU A 20 0.04 -14.19 -3.65
CA GLU A 20 -1.10 -14.35 -2.76
C GLU A 20 -0.63 -14.38 -1.30
N LEU A 21 0.54 -14.93 -1.07
CA LEU A 21 1.12 -14.96 0.27
C LEU A 21 1.35 -13.55 0.82
N GLU A 22 1.95 -12.67 0.03
CA GLU A 22 2.16 -11.29 0.48
C GLU A 22 0.81 -10.60 0.73
N ALA A 23 -0.14 -10.76 -0.18
CA ALA A 23 -1.44 -10.12 -0.04
C ALA A 23 -2.14 -10.52 1.26
N THR A 24 -2.04 -11.77 1.66
CA THR A 24 -2.73 -12.28 2.83
C THR A 24 -1.94 -12.18 4.13
N GLN A 25 -0.62 -12.05 4.06
CA GLN A 25 0.25 -12.05 5.25
C GLN A 25 0.96 -10.73 5.51
N TYR A 26 0.89 -9.77 4.60
CA TYR A 26 1.62 -8.51 4.76
C TYR A 26 1.27 -7.81 6.07
N TYR A 27 0.01 -7.87 6.48
CA TYR A 27 -0.48 -7.22 7.69
C TYR A 27 -0.63 -8.18 8.87
N TRP A 28 0.08 -9.30 8.82
CA TRP A 28 0.02 -10.28 9.91
C TRP A 28 0.27 -9.60 11.26
N GLY A 29 -0.60 -9.88 12.21
CA GLY A 29 -0.53 -9.28 13.55
C GLY A 29 -1.44 -8.08 13.77
N LEU A 30 -1.84 -7.41 12.69
CA LEU A 30 -2.80 -6.31 12.84
C LEU A 30 -4.20 -6.86 13.06
N PRO A 31 -5.04 -6.11 13.81
CA PRO A 31 -6.45 -6.48 13.93
C PRO A 31 -7.08 -6.62 12.55
N SER A 32 -7.94 -7.60 12.37
CA SER A 32 -8.61 -7.90 11.10
C SER A 32 -7.70 -8.43 10.00
N ASN A 33 -6.39 -8.36 10.14
CA ASN A 33 -5.43 -8.82 9.14
C ASN A 33 -5.93 -8.54 7.71
N PRO A 34 -6.07 -7.27 7.32
CA PRO A 34 -6.67 -6.94 6.03
C PRO A 34 -5.82 -7.42 4.87
N ARG A 35 -6.46 -7.63 3.72
CA ARG A 35 -5.74 -8.03 2.52
C ARG A 35 -5.08 -6.81 1.88
N LEU A 36 -3.80 -6.92 1.59
CA LEU A 36 -3.05 -5.90 0.86
C LEU A 36 -3.47 -5.91 -0.61
N ILE A 37 -3.70 -4.73 -1.17
CA ILE A 37 -4.01 -4.58 -2.60
C ILE A 37 -2.78 -4.13 -3.37
N ALA A 38 -2.13 -3.05 -2.92
CA ALA A 38 -0.96 -2.49 -3.58
C ALA A 38 -0.24 -1.58 -2.59
N ARG A 39 1.05 -1.39 -2.80
CA ARG A 39 1.84 -0.51 -1.94
C ARG A 39 3.09 -0.02 -2.63
N THR A 40 3.64 1.06 -2.10
CA THR A 40 4.99 1.50 -2.42
C THR A 40 5.96 0.89 -1.41
N GLY A 41 7.25 1.17 -1.56
CA GLY A 41 8.26 0.65 -0.65
C GLY A 41 9.01 -0.54 -1.22
N GLY A 42 9.92 -1.06 -0.42
CA GLY A 42 10.81 -2.13 -0.84
C GLY A 42 10.14 -3.52 -0.82
N PRO A 43 10.91 -4.55 -1.17
CA PRO A 43 10.35 -5.89 -1.20
C PRO A 43 9.99 -6.40 0.19
N TRP A 44 9.03 -7.30 0.21
CA TRP A 44 8.58 -7.97 1.44
C TRP A 44 9.32 -9.29 1.57
N ASP A 45 9.78 -9.59 2.79
CA ASP A 45 10.45 -10.85 3.07
C ASP A 45 9.41 -11.88 3.52
N PRO A 46 9.20 -12.94 2.72
CA PRO A 46 8.29 -14.00 3.13
C PRO A 46 8.87 -14.82 4.30
N PRO A 47 8.02 -15.60 5.00
CA PRO A 47 8.54 -16.55 5.99
C PRO A 47 9.59 -17.46 5.39
N SER A 48 10.58 -17.84 6.19
CA SER A 48 11.75 -18.59 5.70
C SER A 48 11.44 -20.03 5.29
N ASP A 49 10.33 -20.59 5.76
CA ASP A 49 9.86 -21.92 5.35
C ASP A 49 8.34 -21.97 5.46
N PRO A 50 7.70 -23.00 4.86
CA PRO A 50 6.24 -23.06 4.81
C PRO A 50 5.56 -23.14 6.17
N GLU A 51 6.29 -23.57 7.20
CA GLU A 51 5.73 -23.71 8.53
C GLU A 51 6.03 -22.50 9.42
N ALA A 52 6.88 -21.59 8.96
CA ALA A 52 7.21 -20.40 9.72
C ALA A 52 6.04 -19.42 9.70
N TYR A 53 5.81 -18.79 10.82
CA TYR A 53 4.85 -17.70 10.88
C TYR A 53 5.48 -16.43 10.32
N PRO A 54 4.68 -15.56 9.68
CA PRO A 54 5.17 -14.25 9.28
C PRO A 54 5.55 -13.44 10.52
N ARG A 55 6.41 -12.46 10.33
CA ARG A 55 6.70 -11.51 11.40
C ARG A 55 5.47 -10.65 11.65
N ALA A 56 5.08 -10.53 12.91
CA ALA A 56 3.91 -9.75 13.27
C ALA A 56 4.19 -8.25 13.20
N LYS A 57 3.19 -7.52 12.76
CA LYS A 57 3.18 -6.05 12.75
C LYS A 57 2.22 -5.53 13.79
N GLU A 58 2.41 -4.28 14.17
CA GLU A 58 1.52 -3.59 15.10
C GLU A 58 1.36 -2.14 14.68
N LEU A 59 0.23 -1.57 15.04
CA LEU A 59 0.02 -0.12 14.94
C LEU A 59 0.67 0.57 16.12
N ARG A 60 1.26 1.73 15.88
CA ARG A 60 1.88 2.53 16.91
C ARG A 60 1.30 3.92 16.94
N GLY A 61 1.44 4.61 18.06
CA GLY A 61 0.94 5.96 18.21
C GLY A 61 1.60 6.93 17.24
N LEU A 62 0.85 7.93 16.82
CA LEU A 62 1.37 8.95 15.93
C LEU A 62 2.36 9.85 16.66
N ARG A 63 3.33 10.34 15.89
CA ARG A 63 4.31 11.32 16.37
C ARG A 63 4.28 12.52 15.45
N LYS A 64 4.94 13.58 15.88
CA LYS A 64 5.09 14.77 15.07
C LYS A 64 5.74 14.43 13.73
N HIS A 65 5.17 14.95 12.65
CA HIS A 65 5.69 14.72 11.30
C HIS A 65 5.22 15.84 10.39
N GLU A 66 6.05 16.22 9.44
CA GLU A 66 5.73 17.30 8.51
C GLU A 66 4.50 17.05 7.66
N LEU A 67 4.12 15.77 7.47
CA LEU A 67 2.91 15.41 6.73
C LEU A 67 1.68 16.05 7.37
N PHE A 68 1.62 16.11 8.69
CA PHE A 68 0.45 16.67 9.36
C PHE A 68 0.31 18.18 9.14
N ASP A 69 1.41 18.86 8.82
CA ASP A 69 1.37 20.31 8.57
C ASP A 69 0.66 20.64 7.25
N VAL A 70 0.66 19.72 6.31
CA VAL A 70 0.10 19.94 4.97
C VAL A 70 -1.07 19.02 4.64
N TRP A 71 -1.40 18.08 5.53
CA TRP A 71 -2.40 17.07 5.21
C TRP A 71 -3.78 17.66 5.03
N GLU A 72 -4.27 18.35 6.05
CA GLU A 72 -5.65 18.80 6.06
C GLU A 72 -5.93 19.88 5.00
N ASP A 73 -5.01 20.84 4.87
CA ASP A 73 -5.23 22.00 4.01
C ASP A 73 -4.84 21.78 2.56
N HIS A 74 -3.98 20.79 2.29
CA HIS A 74 -3.40 20.63 0.96
C HIS A 74 -3.52 19.22 0.39
N LEU A 75 -3.15 18.19 1.15
CA LEU A 75 -2.96 16.87 0.59
C LEU A 75 -4.21 16.01 0.59
N ALA A 76 -5.04 16.10 1.62
CA ALA A 76 -6.18 15.20 1.75
C ALA A 76 -7.10 15.26 0.54
N LEU A 77 -7.46 16.46 0.10
CA LEU A 77 -8.34 16.62 -1.05
C LEU A 77 -7.69 16.10 -2.33
N LYS A 78 -6.39 16.32 -2.48
CA LYS A 78 -5.67 15.84 -3.67
C LYS A 78 -5.61 14.31 -3.71
N VAL A 79 -5.44 13.66 -2.57
CA VAL A 79 -5.50 12.20 -2.49
C VAL A 79 -6.90 11.71 -2.83
N HIS A 80 -7.94 12.32 -2.29
CA HIS A 80 -9.31 11.96 -2.63
C HIS A 80 -9.56 12.11 -4.13
N ASN A 81 -9.05 13.17 -4.74
CA ASN A 81 -9.20 13.38 -6.17
C ASN A 81 -8.50 12.29 -7.00
N ILE A 82 -7.31 11.87 -6.57
CA ILE A 82 -6.60 10.77 -7.23
C ILE A 82 -7.45 9.50 -7.18
N LEU A 83 -7.99 9.19 -6.01
CA LEU A 83 -8.82 8.00 -5.84
C LEU A 83 -10.06 8.06 -6.72
N ASN A 84 -10.74 9.20 -6.72
CA ASN A 84 -11.97 9.36 -7.49
C ASN A 84 -11.71 9.34 -9.00
N GLN A 85 -10.62 9.94 -9.46
CA GLN A 85 -10.26 9.95 -10.87
C GLN A 85 -9.92 8.55 -11.39
N ASN A 86 -9.44 7.68 -10.54
CA ASN A 86 -9.14 6.30 -10.88
C ASN A 86 -10.32 5.36 -10.57
N GLN A 87 -11.46 5.92 -10.18
CA GLN A 87 -12.69 5.17 -9.91
C GLN A 87 -12.51 4.13 -8.81
N VAL A 88 -11.71 4.48 -7.80
CA VAL A 88 -11.50 3.61 -6.64
C VAL A 88 -12.65 3.79 -5.67
N SER A 89 -13.25 2.69 -5.25
CA SER A 89 -14.30 2.68 -4.24
C SER A 89 -13.65 2.64 -2.86
N TRP A 90 -13.15 3.78 -2.40
CA TRP A 90 -12.43 3.86 -1.13
C TRP A 90 -13.39 4.08 0.03
N SER A 91 -13.05 3.49 1.17
CA SER A 91 -13.84 3.60 2.40
C SER A 91 -13.19 4.48 3.44
N SER A 92 -11.87 4.59 3.42
CA SER A 92 -11.13 5.38 4.40
C SER A 92 -9.78 5.80 3.86
N VAL A 93 -9.27 6.91 4.38
CA VAL A 93 -7.91 7.37 4.12
C VAL A 93 -7.35 7.78 5.47
N ASP A 94 -6.39 7.03 5.97
CA ASP A 94 -5.83 7.24 7.30
C ASP A 94 -4.32 7.42 7.23
N ILE A 95 -3.77 8.06 8.24
CA ILE A 95 -2.34 8.15 8.43
C ILE A 95 -2.02 7.35 9.69
N VAL A 96 -1.21 6.32 9.54
CA VAL A 96 -0.89 5.41 10.63
C VAL A 96 0.61 5.14 10.70
N ARG A 97 1.08 4.70 11.85
CA ARG A 97 2.44 4.17 12.00
C ARG A 97 2.33 2.67 12.18
N ILE A 98 3.01 1.95 11.30
CA ILE A 98 3.02 0.48 11.32
C ILE A 98 4.46 0.02 11.42
N ALA A 99 4.72 -0.92 12.29
CA ALA A 99 6.05 -1.50 12.48
C ALA A 99 5.94 -2.98 12.75
N TYR A 100 7.02 -3.69 12.50
CA TYR A 100 7.18 -5.02 13.06
C TYR A 100 7.30 -4.92 14.59
N VAL A 101 6.67 -5.86 15.28
CA VAL A 101 6.62 -5.85 16.74
C VAL A 101 8.01 -5.80 17.37
N ASP A 102 8.98 -6.46 16.72
CA ASP A 102 10.34 -6.57 17.24
C ASP A 102 11.28 -5.44 16.74
N GLU A 103 10.74 -4.44 16.05
CA GLU A 103 11.53 -3.33 15.55
C GLU A 103 11.25 -2.06 16.34
N PRO A 104 12.28 -1.24 16.62
CA PRO A 104 12.06 0.01 17.36
C PRO A 104 11.40 1.09 16.51
N ASP A 105 11.63 1.09 15.19
CA ASP A 105 11.16 2.15 14.33
C ASP A 105 9.89 1.74 13.61
N ALA A 106 9.00 2.69 13.45
CA ALA A 106 7.75 2.51 12.74
C ALA A 106 7.67 3.52 11.60
N ASN A 107 7.29 3.05 10.43
CA ASN A 107 7.10 3.92 9.28
C ASN A 107 5.72 4.56 9.32
N LEU A 108 5.67 5.80 8.86
CA LEU A 108 4.40 6.48 8.65
C LEU A 108 3.85 6.05 7.30
N ILE A 109 2.59 5.66 7.28
CA ILE A 109 1.94 5.10 6.10
C ILE A 109 0.68 5.90 5.81
N LEU A 110 0.51 6.30 4.56
CA LEU A 110 -0.78 6.75 4.05
C LEU A 110 -1.57 5.49 3.71
N TRP A 111 -2.58 5.18 4.52
CA TRP A 111 -3.25 3.91 4.53
C TRP A 111 -4.67 4.05 3.99
N ILE A 112 -4.91 3.49 2.82
CA ILE A 112 -6.16 3.69 2.09
C ILE A 112 -6.96 2.38 2.15
N GLY A 113 -8.17 2.46 2.66
CA GLY A 113 -9.10 1.36 2.69
C GLY A 113 -9.96 1.36 1.45
N VAL A 114 -10.09 0.22 0.79
CA VAL A 114 -10.81 0.08 -0.46
C VAL A 114 -11.84 -1.03 -0.30
N SER A 115 -13.08 -0.76 -0.74
CA SER A 115 -14.13 -1.76 -0.74
C SER A 115 -13.82 -2.84 -1.77
N SER A 116 -14.01 -4.10 -1.40
CA SER A 116 -13.83 -5.23 -2.31
C SER A 116 -15.13 -5.60 -3.03
N THR A 117 -16.22 -4.91 -2.74
CA THR A 117 -17.52 -5.18 -3.35
C THR A 117 -17.95 -4.02 -4.23
N PRO A 118 -18.63 -4.26 -5.36
CA PRO A 118 -18.95 -5.56 -5.92
C PRO A 118 -17.76 -6.31 -6.51
N THR A 119 -16.64 -5.61 -6.80
CA THR A 119 -15.43 -6.22 -7.36
C THR A 119 -14.21 -5.71 -6.65
N ARG A 120 -13.19 -6.55 -6.59
CA ARG A 120 -11.89 -6.17 -6.04
C ARG A 120 -11.18 -5.22 -6.98
N LEU A 121 -10.51 -4.24 -6.39
CA LEU A 121 -9.61 -3.39 -7.14
C LEU A 121 -8.44 -4.24 -7.65
N SER A 122 -8.12 -4.09 -8.94
CA SER A 122 -6.98 -4.82 -9.50
C SER A 122 -5.67 -4.28 -8.96
N TYR A 123 -4.65 -5.14 -8.95
CA TYR A 123 -3.31 -4.72 -8.58
C TYR A 123 -2.83 -3.58 -9.48
N ASP A 124 -3.09 -3.69 -10.78
CA ASP A 124 -2.58 -2.69 -11.74
C ASP A 124 -3.12 -1.29 -11.46
N VAL A 125 -4.40 -1.17 -11.15
CA VAL A 125 -4.98 0.11 -10.76
C VAL A 125 -4.47 0.53 -9.39
N GLY A 126 -4.41 -0.40 -8.46
CA GLY A 126 -3.93 -0.11 -7.11
C GLY A 126 -2.51 0.43 -7.08
N ILE A 127 -1.59 -0.20 -7.83
CA ILE A 127 -0.21 0.27 -7.84
C ILE A 127 -0.08 1.63 -8.54
N LYS A 128 -0.88 1.85 -9.57
CA LYS A 128 -0.91 3.16 -10.23
C LYS A 128 -1.34 4.25 -9.25
N VAL A 129 -2.37 4.00 -8.48
CA VAL A 129 -2.87 4.95 -7.47
C VAL A 129 -1.84 5.16 -6.38
N ALA A 130 -1.25 4.09 -5.87
CA ALA A 130 -0.21 4.19 -4.85
C ALA A 130 0.96 5.04 -5.33
N ALA A 131 1.39 4.83 -6.58
CA ALA A 131 2.47 5.60 -7.17
C ALA A 131 2.10 7.07 -7.34
N GLN A 132 0.88 7.36 -7.75
CA GLN A 132 0.41 8.75 -7.89
C GLN A 132 0.40 9.47 -6.54
N CYS A 133 -0.08 8.81 -5.50
CA CYS A 133 -0.08 9.37 -4.15
C CYS A 133 1.36 9.57 -3.65
N LYS A 134 2.25 8.62 -3.92
CA LYS A 134 3.65 8.76 -3.51
C LYS A 134 4.30 9.95 -4.21
N ARG A 135 4.05 10.14 -5.51
CA ARG A 135 4.57 11.29 -6.23
C ARG A 135 4.03 12.60 -5.66
N LEU A 136 2.78 12.62 -5.25
CA LEU A 136 2.19 13.79 -4.60
C LEU A 136 2.95 14.12 -3.30
N LEU A 137 3.20 13.12 -2.48
CA LEU A 137 3.96 13.31 -1.23
C LEU A 137 5.37 13.83 -1.52
N LEU A 138 6.03 13.22 -2.50
CA LEU A 138 7.38 13.66 -2.88
C LEU A 138 7.39 15.10 -3.37
N GLY A 139 6.34 15.53 -4.06
CA GLY A 139 6.21 16.92 -4.50
C GLY A 139 6.13 17.93 -3.35
N TYR A 140 5.74 17.46 -2.16
CA TYR A 140 5.72 18.27 -0.95
C TYR A 140 6.98 18.06 -0.09
N GLY A 141 7.99 17.37 -0.64
CA GLY A 141 9.24 17.11 0.09
C GLY A 141 9.14 16.00 1.12
N ILE A 142 8.07 15.23 1.10
CA ILE A 142 7.84 14.16 2.07
C ILE A 142 8.30 12.84 1.46
N GLN A 143 9.44 12.32 1.91
CA GLN A 143 10.10 11.17 1.30
C GLN A 143 9.92 9.89 2.09
N ASP A 144 9.62 9.99 3.38
CA ASP A 144 9.64 8.87 4.31
C ASP A 144 8.26 8.29 4.60
N VAL A 145 7.28 8.60 3.78
CA VAL A 145 5.92 8.08 3.91
C VAL A 145 5.62 7.19 2.71
N ASP A 146 5.24 5.97 2.97
CA ASP A 146 4.79 5.07 1.91
C ASP A 146 3.27 5.04 1.85
N VAL A 147 2.76 4.56 0.73
CA VAL A 147 1.33 4.50 0.45
C VAL A 147 0.93 3.04 0.32
N GLU A 148 -0.10 2.65 1.06
CA GLU A 148 -0.59 1.27 1.03
C GLU A 148 -2.10 1.26 0.92
N LEU A 149 -2.60 0.43 0.00
CA LEU A 149 -4.03 0.20 -0.18
C LEU A 149 -4.38 -1.19 0.34
N ARG A 150 -5.41 -1.27 1.16
CA ARG A 150 -5.88 -2.54 1.72
C ARG A 150 -7.38 -2.68 1.50
N GLU A 151 -7.85 -3.90 1.47
CA GLU A 151 -9.29 -4.14 1.47
C GLU A 151 -9.86 -3.76 2.83
N SER A 152 -10.89 -2.96 2.81
CA SER A 152 -11.57 -2.52 4.01
C SER A 152 -13.03 -2.26 3.66
N ASN A 153 -13.87 -3.23 3.97
CA ASN A 153 -15.28 -3.09 3.72
C ASN A 153 -15.92 -2.36 4.89
N PHE A 154 -16.61 -1.30 4.57
CA PHE A 154 -17.33 -0.59 5.60
C PHE A 154 -18.58 -1.37 5.94
N VAL A 155 -18.72 -1.73 7.20
CA VAL A 155 -19.91 -2.36 7.73
C VAL A 155 -20.60 -1.32 8.60
N GLY A 156 -21.54 -0.66 7.98
CA GLY A 156 -22.27 0.40 8.65
C GLY A 156 -23.30 -0.13 9.61
#